data_a2f90a94a366d1b611b55ecdaa887661
#
_entry.id   a2f90a94a366d1b611b55ecdaa887661
#
_cell.length_a   1.000
_cell.length_b   1.000
_cell.length_c   1.000
_cell.angle_alpha   90.00
_cell.angle_beta   90.00
_cell.angle_gamma   90.00
#
_symmetry.space_group_name_H-M   'P 1'
#
loop_
_entity.id
_entity.type
_entity.pdbx_description
1 polymer ?
#
loop_
_entity_poly.entity_id
_entity_poly.type
_entity_poly.pdbx_seq_one_letter_code
_entity_poly.pdbx_strand_id
1 'polypeptide(L)'
;SIDGNHFERVVYTGMLDEFFAERLGTLEYRSLRFDTKYIPDCDNYQGNAVVNYTEREIPYTRIIEHKHFEFGTQSGTVITKEFPQEWKPGDEPYYPVNDEKNTMLFAKYKQLADMCGGKVIFGGRLGQYKYYDMDKVIAEAIVTADAV
;
A
#
# COMPACT_ATOMS: atom_id res chain seq x y z
N SER A 1 25.22 -3.52 4.97
CA SER A 1 24.94 -4.01 6.32
C SER A 1 23.83 -3.18 6.94
N ILE A 2 22.97 -3.81 7.72
CA ILE A 2 21.93 -3.15 8.51
C ILE A 2 22.28 -3.46 9.98
N ASP A 3 22.40 -2.42 10.81
CA ASP A 3 22.77 -2.54 12.23
C ASP A 3 24.05 -3.38 12.49
N GLY A 4 25.03 -3.27 11.61
CA GLY A 4 26.29 -4.04 11.69
C GLY A 4 26.23 -5.46 11.17
N ASN A 5 25.04 -5.98 10.83
CA ASN A 5 24.88 -7.30 10.24
C ASN A 5 25.10 -7.27 8.72
N HIS A 6 25.73 -8.31 8.19
CA HIS A 6 25.90 -8.50 6.75
C HIS A 6 24.86 -9.50 6.24
N PHE A 7 24.16 -9.13 5.19
CA PHE A 7 23.18 -9.97 4.50
C PHE A 7 23.66 -10.22 3.07
N GLU A 8 23.42 -11.42 2.58
CA GLU A 8 23.72 -11.77 1.17
C GLU A 8 22.78 -11.03 0.23
N ARG A 9 21.52 -10.91 0.64
CA ARG A 9 20.46 -10.23 -0.11
C ARG A 9 19.56 -9.43 0.83
N VAL A 10 18.95 -8.39 0.29
CA VAL A 10 17.95 -7.56 0.98
C VAL A 10 16.70 -7.51 0.12
N VAL A 11 15.55 -7.82 0.71
CA VAL A 11 14.24 -7.56 0.08
C VAL A 11 13.74 -6.21 0.57
N TYR A 12 13.54 -5.27 -0.35
CA TYR A 12 13.06 -3.93 -0.05
C TYR A 12 11.67 -3.74 -0.63
N THR A 13 10.70 -3.39 0.21
CA THR A 13 9.30 -3.21 -0.16
C THR A 13 8.79 -1.78 0.02
N GLY A 14 9.66 -0.86 0.43
CA GLY A 14 9.39 0.57 0.53
C GLY A 14 9.37 1.28 -0.81
N MET A 15 9.26 2.60 -0.78
CA MET A 15 9.25 3.43 -1.98
C MET A 15 10.58 3.34 -2.74
N LEU A 16 10.51 3.06 -4.04
CA LEU A 16 11.71 2.84 -4.86
C LEU A 16 12.59 4.11 -4.96
N ASP A 17 11.97 5.26 -5.10
CA ASP A 17 12.67 6.55 -5.16
C ASP A 17 13.34 6.92 -3.82
N GLU A 18 12.68 6.64 -2.69
CA GLU A 18 13.24 6.83 -1.35
C GLU A 18 14.51 5.99 -1.15
N PHE A 19 14.53 4.73 -1.61
CA PHE A 19 15.72 3.90 -1.55
C PHE A 19 16.94 4.56 -2.21
N PHE A 20 16.72 5.30 -3.28
CA PHE A 20 17.75 6.04 -4.00
C PHE A 20 17.86 7.51 -3.57
N ALA A 21 17.33 7.89 -2.39
CA ALA A 21 17.34 9.26 -1.87
C ALA A 21 16.76 10.28 -2.87
N GLU A 22 15.72 9.88 -3.61
CA GLU A 22 14.94 10.71 -4.57
C GLU A 22 15.80 11.44 -5.62
N ARG A 23 17.02 10.95 -5.88
CA ARG A 23 18.04 11.63 -6.72
C ARG A 23 17.64 11.88 -8.18
N LEU A 24 16.58 11.25 -8.66
CA LEU A 24 16.02 11.46 -10.00
C LEU A 24 14.69 12.23 -9.97
N GLY A 25 14.21 12.58 -8.77
CA GLY A 25 12.93 13.19 -8.49
C GLY A 25 12.00 12.24 -7.73
N THR A 26 10.92 12.78 -7.20
CA THR A 26 9.95 12.06 -6.37
C THR A 26 8.87 11.40 -7.23
N LEU A 27 8.61 10.12 -7.01
CA LEU A 27 7.46 9.42 -7.56
C LEU A 27 6.20 9.84 -6.80
N GLU A 28 5.07 9.91 -7.49
CA GLU A 28 3.81 10.33 -6.89
C GLU A 28 2.97 9.13 -6.49
N TYR A 29 2.28 9.26 -5.35
CA TYR A 29 1.44 8.23 -4.79
C TYR A 29 0.04 8.78 -4.51
N ARG A 30 -0.87 7.91 -4.15
CA ARG A 30 -2.16 8.25 -3.54
C ARG A 30 -2.12 7.81 -2.09
N SER A 31 -2.69 8.62 -1.23
CA SER A 31 -2.82 8.34 0.19
C SER A 31 -4.29 8.16 0.59
N LEU A 32 -4.50 7.69 1.79
CA LEU A 32 -5.80 7.49 2.40
C LEU A 32 -5.80 8.07 3.80
N ARG A 33 -6.92 8.63 4.20
CA ARG A 33 -7.19 9.04 5.57
C ARG A 33 -8.31 8.19 6.14
N PHE A 34 -8.12 7.70 7.34
CA PHE A 34 -9.08 6.84 8.04
C PHE A 34 -9.72 7.60 9.21
N ASP A 35 -11.03 7.48 9.35
CA ASP A 35 -11.81 7.95 10.50
C ASP A 35 -12.47 6.72 11.15
N THR A 36 -11.88 6.29 12.27
CA THR A 36 -12.32 5.09 13.00
C THR A 36 -13.13 5.48 14.21
N LYS A 37 -14.31 4.86 14.37
CA LYS A 37 -15.23 5.11 15.48
C LYS A 37 -15.75 3.81 16.08
N TYR A 38 -15.80 3.76 17.40
CA TYR A 38 -16.58 2.76 18.13
C TYR A 38 -18.02 3.23 18.27
N ILE A 39 -18.97 2.35 17.95
CA ILE A 39 -20.41 2.59 18.09
C ILE A 39 -20.94 1.60 19.13
N PRO A 40 -21.28 2.07 20.35
CA PRO A 40 -21.86 1.20 21.37
C PRO A 40 -23.28 0.74 20.97
N ASP A 41 -23.71 -0.39 21.52
CA ASP A 41 -25.06 -0.94 21.38
C ASP A 41 -25.53 -1.07 19.93
N CYS A 42 -24.60 -1.32 19.01
CA CYS A 42 -24.86 -1.55 17.59
C CYS A 42 -24.34 -2.92 17.18
N ASP A 43 -25.24 -3.88 17.08
CA ASP A 43 -24.86 -5.26 16.74
C ASP A 43 -24.45 -5.41 15.28
N ASN A 44 -25.02 -4.60 14.38
CA ASN A 44 -24.76 -4.65 12.96
C ASN A 44 -25.00 -3.27 12.34
N TYR A 45 -23.95 -2.62 11.88
CA TYR A 45 -24.01 -1.27 11.32
C TYR A 45 -24.42 -1.29 9.84
N GLN A 46 -23.83 -2.18 9.05
CA GLN A 46 -24.01 -2.19 7.59
C GLN A 46 -24.23 -3.60 6.99
N GLY A 47 -24.16 -4.65 7.77
CA GLY A 47 -24.44 -6.02 7.32
C GLY A 47 -23.29 -6.72 6.58
N ASN A 48 -22.20 -6.03 6.33
CA ASN A 48 -21.02 -6.52 5.61
C ASN A 48 -19.73 -5.94 6.18
N ALA A 49 -18.63 -6.70 6.01
CA ALA A 49 -17.32 -6.21 6.42
C ALA A 49 -16.91 -4.93 5.68
N VAL A 50 -17.24 -4.83 4.39
CA VAL A 50 -16.86 -3.69 3.55
C VAL A 50 -18.03 -3.29 2.66
N VAL A 51 -18.38 -2.00 2.67
CA VAL A 51 -19.34 -1.39 1.73
C VAL A 51 -18.64 -0.23 1.02
N ASN A 52 -18.63 -0.26 -0.31
CA ASN A 52 -18.07 0.80 -1.14
C ASN A 52 -19.16 1.82 -1.52
N TYR A 53 -18.78 3.10 -1.57
CA TYR A 53 -19.64 4.21 -1.94
C TYR A 53 -19.10 4.85 -3.22
N THR A 54 -19.95 5.01 -4.21
CA THR A 54 -19.60 5.58 -5.53
C THR A 54 -20.28 6.92 -5.78
N GLU A 55 -21.19 7.32 -4.92
CA GLU A 55 -21.94 8.57 -5.01
C GLU A 55 -21.03 9.78 -4.82
N ARG A 56 -21.17 10.76 -5.69
CA ARG A 56 -20.32 11.96 -5.71
C ARG A 56 -20.45 12.81 -4.44
N GLU A 57 -21.61 12.77 -3.80
CA GLU A 57 -21.94 13.55 -2.60
C GLU A 57 -21.35 12.93 -1.33
N ILE A 58 -20.90 11.69 -1.38
CA ILE A 58 -20.30 10.99 -0.25
C ILE A 58 -18.78 11.17 -0.30
N PRO A 59 -18.18 11.79 0.73
CA PRO A 59 -16.77 12.16 0.69
C PRO A 59 -15.80 11.00 1.00
N TYR A 60 -16.30 9.82 1.35
CA TYR A 60 -15.50 8.62 1.62
C TYR A 60 -15.80 7.53 0.60
N THR A 61 -14.82 6.69 0.31
CA THR A 61 -14.93 5.63 -0.70
C THR A 61 -15.46 4.35 -0.14
N ARG A 62 -15.31 4.10 1.16
CA ARG A 62 -15.84 2.90 1.82
C ARG A 62 -16.03 3.08 3.31
N ILE A 63 -16.88 2.19 3.86
CA ILE A 63 -16.95 1.93 5.30
C ILE A 63 -16.54 0.47 5.52
N ILE A 64 -15.66 0.28 6.50
CA ILE A 64 -15.23 -1.03 6.99
C ILE A 64 -15.88 -1.24 8.35
N GLU A 65 -16.65 -2.33 8.52
CA GLU A 65 -17.15 -2.79 9.82
C GLU A 65 -16.32 -3.99 10.27
N HIS A 66 -15.41 -3.76 11.21
CA HIS A 66 -14.32 -4.70 11.51
C HIS A 66 -14.79 -6.04 12.07
N LYS A 67 -15.87 -6.06 12.88
CA LYS A 67 -16.36 -7.29 13.51
C LYS A 67 -16.71 -8.41 12.51
N HIS A 68 -17.12 -8.05 11.29
CA HIS A 68 -17.53 -9.04 10.29
C HIS A 68 -16.36 -9.86 9.71
N PHE A 69 -15.11 -9.37 9.80
CA PHE A 69 -13.94 -10.14 9.36
C PHE A 69 -13.69 -11.39 10.21
N GLU A 70 -14.06 -11.32 11.50
CA GLU A 70 -13.85 -12.40 12.46
C GLU A 70 -15.16 -12.98 12.98
N PHE A 71 -16.28 -12.70 12.32
CA PHE A 71 -17.62 -13.16 12.70
C PHE A 71 -17.98 -12.82 14.16
N GLY A 72 -17.52 -11.65 14.62
CA GLY A 72 -17.72 -11.17 15.99
C GLY A 72 -19.19 -10.97 16.35
N THR A 73 -19.57 -11.38 17.57
CA THR A 73 -20.96 -11.31 18.09
C THR A 73 -21.10 -10.34 19.26
N GLN A 74 -20.04 -9.60 19.61
CA GLN A 74 -20.05 -8.64 20.71
C GLN A 74 -21.05 -7.51 20.46
N SER A 75 -21.67 -6.98 21.52
CA SER A 75 -22.42 -5.74 21.49
C SER A 75 -21.49 -4.58 21.14
N GLY A 76 -21.96 -3.68 20.31
CA GLY A 76 -21.17 -2.60 19.75
C GLY A 76 -20.29 -3.04 18.58
N THR A 77 -19.90 -2.07 17.76
CA THR A 77 -19.07 -2.30 16.57
C THR A 77 -18.05 -1.18 16.37
N VAL A 78 -16.96 -1.50 15.66
CA VAL A 78 -16.00 -0.52 15.19
C VAL A 78 -16.17 -0.36 13.69
N ILE A 79 -16.35 0.88 13.25
CA ILE A 79 -16.36 1.22 11.84
C ILE A 79 -15.18 2.12 11.49
N THR A 80 -14.66 1.99 10.28
CA THR A 80 -13.66 2.89 9.71
C THR A 80 -14.16 3.43 8.38
N LYS A 81 -14.22 4.74 8.26
CA LYS A 81 -14.45 5.44 6.98
C LYS A 81 -13.12 5.73 6.31
N GLU A 82 -12.98 5.34 5.05
CA GLU A 82 -11.79 5.57 4.23
C GLU A 82 -12.04 6.76 3.30
N PHE A 83 -11.20 7.77 3.42
CA PHE A 83 -11.25 8.98 2.59
C PHE A 83 -10.07 9.00 1.63
N PRO A 84 -10.27 9.28 0.34
CA PRO A 84 -9.16 9.51 -0.57
C PRO A 84 -8.43 10.79 -0.15
N GLN A 85 -7.11 10.74 -0.16
CA GLN A 85 -6.24 11.85 0.17
C GLN A 85 -5.15 11.99 -0.88
N GLU A 86 -4.88 13.22 -1.29
CA GLU A 86 -3.69 13.51 -2.08
C GLU A 86 -2.44 13.27 -1.24
N TRP A 87 -1.51 12.49 -1.78
CA TRP A 87 -0.28 12.16 -1.08
C TRP A 87 0.69 13.34 -1.09
N LYS A 88 1.38 13.53 0.02
CA LYS A 88 2.49 14.48 0.18
C LYS A 88 3.66 13.77 0.84
N PRO A 89 4.91 14.24 0.65
CA PRO A 89 6.06 13.71 1.38
C PRO A 89 5.81 13.65 2.89
N GLY A 90 5.94 12.46 3.46
CA GLY A 90 5.64 12.17 4.86
C GLY A 90 4.27 11.53 5.13
N ASP A 91 3.37 11.52 4.14
CA ASP A 91 2.14 10.73 4.21
C ASP A 91 2.40 9.26 3.85
N GLU A 92 1.57 8.36 4.36
CA GLU A 92 1.64 6.94 3.99
C GLU A 92 1.26 6.73 2.52
N PRO A 93 2.13 6.12 1.69
CA PRO A 93 1.83 5.83 0.29
C PRO A 93 1.06 4.51 0.17
N TYR A 94 -0.14 4.53 -0.39
CA TYR A 94 -0.95 3.32 -0.60
C TYR A 94 -0.91 2.81 -2.04
N TYR A 95 -0.95 3.72 -3.01
CA TYR A 95 -1.04 3.37 -4.44
C TYR A 95 -0.15 4.26 -5.29
N PRO A 96 0.56 3.70 -6.29
CA PRO A 96 1.29 4.50 -7.28
C PRO A 96 0.35 5.29 -8.18
N VAL A 97 0.78 6.44 -8.65
CA VAL A 97 0.11 7.23 -9.71
C VAL A 97 0.66 6.79 -11.06
N ASN A 98 -0.17 6.07 -11.83
CA ASN A 98 0.21 5.52 -13.13
C ASN A 98 -0.10 6.51 -14.27
N ASP A 99 0.62 7.62 -14.34
CA ASP A 99 0.63 8.53 -15.46
C ASP A 99 1.95 8.43 -16.27
N GLU A 100 2.02 9.12 -17.37
CA GLU A 100 3.19 9.10 -18.26
C GLU A 100 4.45 9.63 -17.56
N LYS A 101 4.34 10.72 -16.80
CA LYS A 101 5.44 11.34 -16.05
C LYS A 101 6.05 10.35 -15.06
N ASN A 102 5.21 9.75 -14.24
CA ASN A 102 5.63 8.79 -13.21
C ASN A 102 6.15 7.48 -13.83
N THR A 103 5.53 7.02 -14.92
CA THR A 103 6.01 5.84 -15.65
C THR A 103 7.42 6.05 -16.20
N MET A 104 7.70 7.22 -16.78
CA MET A 104 9.04 7.55 -17.27
C MET A 104 10.07 7.70 -16.15
N LEU A 105 9.67 8.29 -15.02
CA LEU A 105 10.54 8.42 -13.85
C LEU A 105 10.83 7.06 -13.22
N PHE A 106 9.81 6.22 -13.07
CA PHE A 106 9.97 4.85 -12.58
C PHE A 106 10.91 4.03 -13.46
N ALA A 107 10.81 4.13 -14.79
CA ALA A 107 11.72 3.44 -15.70
C ALA A 107 13.21 3.79 -15.46
N LYS A 108 13.50 5.05 -15.11
CA LYS A 108 14.86 5.48 -14.74
C LYS A 108 15.31 4.87 -13.41
N TYR A 109 14.43 4.85 -12.40
CA TYR A 109 14.74 4.20 -11.11
C TYR A 109 14.91 2.70 -11.27
N LYS A 110 14.12 2.05 -12.14
CA LYS A 110 14.29 0.63 -12.44
C LYS A 110 15.68 0.32 -13.00
N GLN A 111 16.23 1.15 -13.88
CA GLN A 111 17.60 0.98 -14.35
C GLN A 111 18.62 1.04 -13.20
N LEU A 112 18.43 1.93 -12.21
CA LEU A 112 19.29 1.97 -11.03
C LEU A 112 19.12 0.71 -10.16
N ALA A 113 17.90 0.22 -10.02
CA ALA A 113 17.61 -1.01 -9.29
C ALA A 113 18.29 -2.23 -9.95
N ASP A 114 18.25 -2.32 -11.28
CA ASP A 114 18.92 -3.38 -12.03
C ASP A 114 20.46 -3.37 -11.84
N MET A 115 21.05 -2.18 -11.62
CA MET A 115 22.47 -2.03 -11.30
C MET A 115 22.85 -2.54 -9.90
N CYS A 116 21.93 -2.79 -9.01
CA CYS A 116 22.17 -3.40 -7.70
C CYS A 116 22.60 -4.88 -7.79
N GLY A 117 22.57 -5.48 -8.99
CA GLY A 117 23.13 -6.80 -9.29
C GLY A 117 22.50 -7.95 -8.50
N GLY A 118 21.21 -7.87 -8.19
CA GLY A 118 20.47 -8.89 -7.43
C GLY A 118 20.76 -8.91 -5.93
N LYS A 119 21.61 -8.04 -5.41
CA LYS A 119 21.84 -7.88 -3.97
C LYS A 119 20.64 -7.24 -3.25
N VAL A 120 19.89 -6.43 -3.96
CA VAL A 120 18.64 -5.85 -3.49
C VAL A 120 17.52 -6.28 -4.42
N ILE A 121 16.48 -6.87 -3.85
CA ILE A 121 15.28 -7.29 -4.54
C ILE A 121 14.18 -6.30 -4.19
N PHE A 122 13.67 -5.59 -5.18
CA PHE A 122 12.58 -4.64 -4.99
C PHE A 122 11.25 -5.35 -5.21
N GLY A 123 10.45 -5.44 -4.15
CA GLY A 123 9.17 -6.15 -4.14
C GLY A 123 8.01 -5.31 -3.64
N GLY A 124 6.79 -5.82 -3.80
CA GLY A 124 5.57 -5.17 -3.33
C GLY A 124 5.15 -3.96 -4.16
N ARG A 125 4.05 -3.32 -3.76
CA ARG A 125 3.44 -2.20 -4.49
C ARG A 125 4.39 -1.01 -4.66
N LEU A 126 5.12 -0.67 -3.63
CA LEU A 126 5.97 0.53 -3.60
C LEU A 126 7.32 0.27 -4.25
N GLY A 127 7.96 -0.87 -3.96
CA GLY A 127 9.26 -1.23 -4.54
C GLY A 127 9.20 -1.51 -6.04
N GLN A 128 8.07 -2.00 -6.54
CA GLN A 128 7.82 -2.24 -7.96
C GLN A 128 6.98 -1.15 -8.63
N TYR A 129 6.56 -0.13 -7.86
CA TYR A 129 5.70 0.97 -8.33
C TYR A 129 4.50 0.46 -9.13
N LYS A 130 3.79 -0.54 -8.59
CA LYS A 130 2.72 -1.24 -9.28
C LYS A 130 1.51 -1.45 -8.38
N TYR A 131 0.32 -1.24 -8.93
CA TYR A 131 -0.89 -1.62 -8.25
C TYR A 131 -1.04 -3.14 -8.25
N TYR A 132 -1.17 -3.71 -7.04
CA TYR A 132 -1.43 -5.12 -6.82
C TYR A 132 -2.64 -5.31 -5.91
N ASP A 133 -3.53 -6.22 -6.26
CA ASP A 133 -4.44 -6.85 -5.30
C ASP A 133 -3.67 -7.85 -4.41
N MET A 134 -4.25 -8.23 -3.27
CA MET A 134 -3.55 -9.09 -2.30
C MET A 134 -3.08 -10.42 -2.91
N ASP A 135 -3.93 -11.07 -3.71
CA ASP A 135 -3.60 -12.32 -4.39
C ASP A 135 -2.39 -12.16 -5.34
N LYS A 136 -2.34 -11.05 -6.06
CA LYS A 136 -1.26 -10.76 -7.02
C LYS A 136 0.06 -10.46 -6.34
N VAL A 137 0.05 -9.68 -5.26
CA VAL A 137 1.30 -9.37 -4.54
C VAL A 137 1.86 -10.61 -3.85
N ILE A 138 1.01 -11.51 -3.34
CA ILE A 138 1.44 -12.78 -2.76
C ILE A 138 2.03 -13.70 -3.83
N ALA A 139 1.34 -13.85 -4.97
CA ALA A 139 1.85 -14.66 -6.08
C ALA A 139 3.22 -14.18 -6.57
N GLU A 140 3.39 -12.86 -6.74
CA GLU A 140 4.67 -12.27 -7.14
C GLU A 140 5.78 -12.48 -6.11
N ALA A 141 5.44 -12.40 -4.82
CA ALA A 141 6.39 -12.66 -3.74
C ALA A 141 6.87 -14.12 -3.75
N ILE A 142 5.97 -15.08 -3.99
CA ILE A 142 6.32 -16.52 -4.11
C ILE A 142 7.25 -16.73 -5.29
N VAL A 143 6.89 -16.23 -6.49
CA VAL A 143 7.74 -16.36 -7.69
C VAL A 143 9.13 -15.76 -7.47
N THR A 144 9.19 -14.61 -6.79
CA THR A 144 10.46 -13.97 -6.46
C THR A 144 11.28 -14.81 -5.48
N ALA A 145 10.64 -15.38 -4.47
CA ALA A 145 11.32 -16.22 -3.48
C ALA A 145 11.88 -17.53 -4.09
N ASP A 146 11.15 -18.12 -5.04
CA ASP A 146 11.59 -19.35 -5.74
C ASP A 146 12.76 -19.09 -6.71
N ALA A 147 12.96 -17.83 -7.11
CA ALA A 147 14.02 -17.43 -8.06
C ALA A 147 15.34 -17.00 -7.36
N VAL A 148 15.38 -16.94 -6.04
CA VAL A 148 16.54 -16.49 -5.23
C VAL A 148 17.12 -17.62 -4.39
#